data_91e66c5efdbe917af40c3794439f9dfd
#
_entry.id   91e66c5efdbe917af40c3794439f9dfd
#
_cell.length_a   1.000
_cell.length_b   1.000
_cell.length_c   1.000
_cell.angle_alpha   90.00
_cell.angle_beta   90.00
_cell.angle_gamma   90.00
#
_symmetry.space_group_name_H-M   'P 1'
#
loop_
_entity.id
_entity.type
_entity.pdbx_description
1 polymer ?
#
loop_
_entity_poly.entity_id
_entity_poly.type
_entity_poly.pdbx_seq_one_letter_code
_entity_poly.pdbx_strand_id
1 'polypeptide(L)'
;MGKSLFDELPVAVQMFEHASDVLGFDLADVCFNGPADRLNMTAIGQPALFVTSMVALEKLKIESPEVVENCAGAAGLSLGEYTAIAFAGGMSFEDGLKLVQLRGQVMQAASDQAAGAMVSVLGLDRDVVQEVCDQARVEGEVLQIANLLCKGNVVVSGGQKSCEAVEAIATEAGAMKCIPLSVAGAFHTKMMEPAVEKLQAALAETDMSKTKLPVYSNVDARTHQEPNEFRSLLVKQVCAPVLWQDSMEQMLADGYDEFYEVGSGRVLRGLMKRINRKVTFHGVGE
;
A
#
# COMPACT_ATOMS: atom_id res chain seq x y z
N MET A 1 -13.66 -8.18 -5.57
CA MET A 1 -13.23 -6.82 -5.19
C MET A 1 -14.00 -5.81 -6.01
N GLY A 2 -14.67 -4.82 -5.39
CA GLY A 2 -15.36 -3.74 -6.12
C GLY A 2 -16.66 -4.08 -6.84
N LYS A 3 -17.20 -5.31 -6.71
CA LYS A 3 -18.41 -5.73 -7.46
C LYS A 3 -19.63 -4.91 -7.07
N SER A 4 -19.84 -4.63 -5.77
CA SER A 4 -20.98 -3.81 -5.32
C SER A 4 -20.95 -2.40 -5.94
N LEU A 5 -19.78 -1.78 -5.97
CA LEU A 5 -19.58 -0.48 -6.61
C LEU A 5 -19.88 -0.51 -8.11
N PHE A 6 -19.44 -1.57 -8.77
CA PHE A 6 -19.68 -1.78 -10.21
C PHE A 6 -21.18 -1.93 -10.52
N ASP A 7 -21.89 -2.70 -9.70
CA ASP A 7 -23.34 -2.94 -9.88
C ASP A 7 -24.18 -1.68 -9.53
N GLU A 8 -23.70 -0.81 -8.65
CA GLU A 8 -24.43 0.37 -8.17
C GLU A 8 -24.20 1.65 -8.99
N LEU A 9 -22.99 1.81 -9.57
CA LEU A 9 -22.55 3.09 -10.13
C LEU A 9 -22.22 3.00 -11.61
N PRO A 10 -22.91 3.73 -12.50
CA PRO A 10 -22.58 3.76 -13.93
C PRO A 10 -21.12 4.21 -14.22
N VAL A 11 -20.58 5.14 -13.40
CA VAL A 11 -19.19 5.59 -13.53
C VAL A 11 -18.21 4.47 -13.21
N ALA A 12 -18.54 3.54 -12.30
CA ALA A 12 -17.71 2.39 -11.99
C ALA A 12 -17.54 1.48 -13.20
N VAL A 13 -18.64 1.21 -13.94
CA VAL A 13 -18.59 0.41 -15.16
C VAL A 13 -17.61 1.03 -16.16
N GLN A 14 -17.75 2.34 -16.44
CA GLN A 14 -16.85 3.05 -17.37
C GLN A 14 -15.39 3.01 -16.92
N MET A 15 -15.12 3.17 -15.61
CA MET A 15 -13.75 3.12 -15.08
C MET A 15 -13.14 1.73 -15.19
N PHE A 16 -13.89 0.66 -14.92
CA PHE A 16 -13.42 -0.71 -15.08
C PHE A 16 -13.19 -1.08 -16.55
N GLU A 17 -14.08 -0.67 -17.48
CA GLU A 17 -13.91 -0.85 -18.92
C GLU A 17 -12.65 -0.12 -19.41
N HIS A 18 -12.51 1.17 -19.09
CA HIS A 18 -11.32 1.95 -19.45
C HIS A 18 -10.04 1.33 -18.86
N ALA A 19 -10.10 0.89 -17.60
CA ALA A 19 -8.96 0.22 -16.98
C ALA A 19 -8.61 -1.09 -17.70
N SER A 20 -9.59 -1.86 -18.12
CA SER A 20 -9.37 -3.11 -18.87
C SER A 20 -8.70 -2.84 -20.22
N ASP A 21 -9.10 -1.78 -20.91
CA ASP A 21 -8.47 -1.35 -22.17
C ASP A 21 -7.00 -0.96 -21.97
N VAL A 22 -6.70 -0.17 -20.92
CA VAL A 22 -5.33 0.25 -20.58
C VAL A 22 -4.45 -0.94 -20.18
N LEU A 23 -5.01 -1.86 -19.38
CA LEU A 23 -4.29 -3.01 -18.83
C LEU A 23 -4.10 -4.15 -19.83
N GLY A 24 -4.96 -4.22 -20.88
CA GLY A 24 -4.96 -5.28 -21.89
C GLY A 24 -5.56 -6.61 -21.41
N PHE A 25 -6.37 -6.58 -20.35
CA PHE A 25 -7.15 -7.74 -19.86
C PHE A 25 -8.41 -7.27 -19.14
N ASP A 26 -9.42 -8.13 -19.04
CA ASP A 26 -10.67 -7.86 -18.34
C ASP A 26 -10.43 -7.81 -16.83
N LEU A 27 -10.29 -6.59 -16.29
CA LEU A 27 -10.07 -6.35 -14.87
C LEU A 27 -11.31 -6.68 -14.04
N ALA A 28 -12.50 -6.39 -14.57
CA ALA A 28 -13.76 -6.65 -13.88
C ALA A 28 -13.95 -8.15 -13.66
N ASP A 29 -13.71 -8.96 -14.68
CA ASP A 29 -13.80 -10.42 -14.58
C ASP A 29 -12.86 -10.96 -13.52
N VAL A 30 -11.59 -10.54 -13.51
CA VAL A 30 -10.60 -10.97 -12.51
C VAL A 30 -11.01 -10.52 -11.10
N CYS A 31 -11.50 -9.30 -10.93
CA CYS A 31 -11.92 -8.77 -9.64
C CYS A 31 -13.15 -9.48 -9.06
N PHE A 32 -14.10 -9.89 -9.93
CA PHE A 32 -15.40 -10.40 -9.49
C PHE A 32 -15.47 -11.93 -9.50
N ASN A 33 -14.83 -12.57 -10.44
CA ASN A 33 -14.92 -14.01 -10.69
C ASN A 33 -13.61 -14.76 -10.38
N GLY A 34 -12.48 -14.02 -10.25
CA GLY A 34 -11.20 -14.61 -9.90
C GLY A 34 -10.48 -15.32 -11.07
N PRO A 35 -9.73 -16.39 -10.83
CA PRO A 35 -9.51 -17.04 -9.54
C PRO A 35 -8.71 -16.17 -8.54
N ALA A 36 -8.85 -16.46 -7.25
CA ALA A 36 -8.20 -15.69 -6.19
C ALA A 36 -6.67 -15.62 -6.38
N ASP A 37 -6.04 -16.71 -6.79
CA ASP A 37 -4.60 -16.76 -7.01
C ASP A 37 -4.15 -15.76 -8.10
N ARG A 38 -4.95 -15.58 -9.16
CA ARG A 38 -4.68 -14.59 -10.20
C ARG A 38 -4.80 -13.16 -9.64
N LEU A 39 -5.83 -12.87 -8.87
CA LEU A 39 -6.03 -11.56 -8.24
C LEU A 39 -4.94 -11.25 -7.21
N ASN A 40 -4.39 -12.26 -6.53
CA ASN A 40 -3.32 -12.13 -5.55
C ASN A 40 -1.94 -11.92 -6.18
N MET A 41 -1.77 -12.14 -7.48
CA MET A 41 -0.51 -11.79 -8.17
C MET A 41 -0.29 -10.28 -8.06
N THR A 42 0.93 -9.88 -7.69
CA THR A 42 1.29 -8.47 -7.47
C THR A 42 1.01 -7.60 -8.71
N ALA A 43 1.28 -8.15 -9.91
CA ALA A 43 1.04 -7.49 -11.19
C ALA A 43 -0.46 -7.22 -11.50
N ILE A 44 -1.37 -7.98 -10.87
CA ILE A 44 -2.82 -7.87 -11.06
C ILE A 44 -3.48 -7.16 -9.87
N GLY A 45 -3.10 -7.53 -8.67
CA GLY A 45 -3.70 -6.99 -7.45
C GLY A 45 -3.46 -5.50 -7.26
N GLN A 46 -2.30 -4.97 -7.67
CA GLN A 46 -2.02 -3.53 -7.54
C GLN A 46 -2.95 -2.67 -8.43
N PRO A 47 -3.08 -2.92 -9.75
CA PRO A 47 -4.08 -2.23 -10.56
C PRO A 47 -5.52 -2.41 -10.04
N ALA A 48 -5.88 -3.62 -9.61
CA ALA A 48 -7.21 -3.90 -9.07
C ALA A 48 -7.54 -3.05 -7.83
N LEU A 49 -6.60 -2.95 -6.89
CA LEU A 49 -6.73 -2.10 -5.71
C LEU A 49 -6.82 -0.62 -6.07
N PHE A 50 -5.97 -0.15 -6.99
CA PHE A 50 -5.99 1.23 -7.46
C PHE A 50 -7.35 1.60 -8.06
N VAL A 51 -7.81 0.82 -9.05
CA VAL A 51 -9.11 1.08 -9.73
C VAL A 51 -10.27 1.03 -8.75
N THR A 52 -10.32 0.00 -7.89
CA THR A 52 -11.40 -0.12 -6.89
C THR A 52 -11.42 1.07 -5.92
N SER A 53 -10.25 1.55 -5.50
CA SER A 53 -10.16 2.72 -4.62
C SER A 53 -10.56 4.02 -5.32
N MET A 54 -10.18 4.19 -6.60
CA MET A 54 -10.59 5.35 -7.39
C MET A 54 -12.10 5.35 -7.65
N VAL A 55 -12.71 4.18 -7.90
CA VAL A 55 -14.17 4.03 -8.01
C VAL A 55 -14.87 4.35 -6.68
N ALA A 56 -14.31 3.91 -5.55
CA ALA A 56 -14.85 4.24 -4.23
C ALA A 56 -14.78 5.75 -3.95
N LEU A 57 -13.74 6.44 -4.43
CA LEU A 57 -13.65 7.90 -4.39
C LEU A 57 -14.75 8.58 -5.22
N GLU A 58 -15.10 8.04 -6.41
CA GLU A 58 -16.24 8.57 -7.18
C GLU A 58 -17.56 8.38 -6.44
N LYS A 59 -17.76 7.24 -5.75
CA LYS A 59 -18.91 7.06 -4.86
C LYS A 59 -18.95 8.16 -3.79
N LEU A 60 -17.84 8.39 -3.11
CA LEU A 60 -17.75 9.42 -2.05
C LEU A 60 -18.05 10.83 -2.60
N LYS A 61 -17.56 11.16 -3.80
CA LYS A 61 -17.85 12.44 -4.45
C LYS A 61 -19.34 12.62 -4.78
N ILE A 62 -20.05 11.54 -5.10
CA ILE A 62 -21.47 11.57 -5.43
C ILE A 62 -22.33 11.65 -4.16
N GLU A 63 -22.01 10.83 -3.16
CA GLU A 63 -22.83 10.69 -1.95
C GLU A 63 -22.57 11.76 -0.89
N SER A 64 -21.33 12.28 -0.83
CA SER A 64 -20.86 13.23 0.18
C SER A 64 -19.82 14.18 -0.41
N PRO A 65 -20.18 15.02 -1.40
CA PRO A 65 -19.23 15.92 -2.08
C PRO A 65 -18.51 16.85 -1.10
N GLU A 66 -19.20 17.29 -0.05
CA GLU A 66 -18.64 18.15 1.00
C GLU A 66 -17.45 17.50 1.74
N VAL A 67 -17.43 16.18 1.88
CA VAL A 67 -16.32 15.45 2.48
C VAL A 67 -15.07 15.58 1.61
N VAL A 68 -15.25 15.43 0.30
CA VAL A 68 -14.14 15.51 -0.66
C VAL A 68 -13.65 16.94 -0.81
N GLU A 69 -14.57 17.93 -0.85
CA GLU A 69 -14.24 19.36 -0.93
C GLU A 69 -13.51 19.88 0.30
N ASN A 70 -13.84 19.38 1.49
CA ASN A 70 -13.20 19.76 2.75
C ASN A 70 -12.03 18.86 3.15
N CYS A 71 -11.65 17.90 2.30
CA CYS A 71 -10.53 17.02 2.57
C CYS A 71 -9.22 17.82 2.67
N ALA A 72 -8.54 17.69 3.81
CA ALA A 72 -7.36 18.49 4.13
C ALA A 72 -6.04 17.75 3.88
N GLY A 73 -6.07 16.44 3.65
CA GLY A 73 -4.87 15.64 3.36
C GLY A 73 -5.19 14.21 2.96
N ALA A 74 -4.22 13.53 2.40
CA ALA A 74 -4.36 12.15 1.98
C ALA A 74 -3.16 11.30 2.40
N ALA A 75 -3.40 10.01 2.62
CA ALA A 75 -2.37 9.01 2.86
C ALA A 75 -2.80 7.67 2.26
N GLY A 76 -1.84 6.79 2.00
CA GLY A 76 -2.14 5.46 1.52
C GLY A 76 -1.01 4.49 1.84
N LEU A 77 -1.34 3.27 2.25
CA LEU A 77 -0.38 2.24 2.61
C LEU A 77 0.19 1.61 1.34
N SER A 78 1.50 1.70 1.14
CA SER A 78 2.24 1.14 0.01
C SER A 78 1.64 1.53 -1.35
N LEU A 79 0.86 0.67 -2.00
CA LEU A 79 0.14 0.98 -3.23
C LEU A 79 -0.82 2.17 -3.06
N GLY A 80 -1.46 2.27 -1.90
CA GLY A 80 -2.41 3.34 -1.60
C GLY A 80 -1.81 4.75 -1.69
N GLU A 81 -0.49 4.92 -1.55
CA GLU A 81 0.17 6.21 -1.74
C GLU A 81 0.00 6.73 -3.18
N TYR A 82 0.02 5.84 -4.18
CA TYR A 82 -0.29 6.18 -5.59
C TYR A 82 -1.74 6.65 -5.75
N THR A 83 -2.68 5.98 -5.11
CA THR A 83 -4.09 6.40 -5.08
C THR A 83 -4.25 7.76 -4.40
N ALA A 84 -3.57 8.00 -3.28
CA ALA A 84 -3.59 9.27 -2.57
C ALA A 84 -3.03 10.43 -3.43
N ILE A 85 -1.94 10.21 -4.16
CA ILE A 85 -1.36 11.19 -5.08
C ILE A 85 -2.34 11.48 -6.24
N ALA A 86 -2.95 10.45 -6.84
CA ALA A 86 -3.94 10.64 -7.91
C ALA A 86 -5.19 11.39 -7.41
N PHE A 87 -5.71 11.03 -6.24
CA PHE A 87 -6.81 11.75 -5.58
C PHE A 87 -6.48 13.22 -5.35
N ALA A 88 -5.28 13.51 -4.88
CA ALA A 88 -4.80 14.87 -4.63
C ALA A 88 -4.53 15.67 -5.92
N GLY A 89 -4.71 15.07 -7.10
CA GLY A 89 -4.49 15.70 -8.41
C GLY A 89 -3.02 15.74 -8.86
N GLY A 90 -2.17 14.92 -8.25
CA GLY A 90 -0.75 14.81 -8.61
C GLY A 90 -0.49 14.03 -9.89
N MET A 91 -1.45 13.19 -10.35
CA MET A 91 -1.42 12.49 -11.63
C MET A 91 -2.84 12.11 -12.07
N SER A 92 -3.03 11.85 -13.37
CA SER A 92 -4.31 11.38 -13.90
C SER A 92 -4.62 9.93 -13.46
N PHE A 93 -5.89 9.53 -13.56
CA PHE A 93 -6.29 8.13 -13.35
C PHE A 93 -5.51 7.17 -14.26
N GLU A 94 -5.38 7.53 -15.54
CA GLU A 94 -4.72 6.69 -16.54
C GLU A 94 -3.21 6.57 -16.28
N ASP A 95 -2.53 7.68 -15.95
CA ASP A 95 -1.11 7.67 -15.60
C ASP A 95 -0.86 6.87 -14.32
N GLY A 96 -1.69 7.07 -13.30
CA GLY A 96 -1.66 6.29 -12.07
C GLY A 96 -1.84 4.79 -12.33
N LEU A 97 -2.81 4.43 -13.19
CA LEU A 97 -3.07 3.04 -13.54
C LEU A 97 -1.89 2.38 -14.27
N LYS A 98 -1.32 3.06 -15.28
CA LYS A 98 -0.11 2.58 -15.99
C LYS A 98 1.07 2.40 -15.04
N LEU A 99 1.24 3.35 -14.14
CA LEU A 99 2.33 3.33 -13.18
C LEU A 99 2.21 2.19 -12.16
N VAL A 100 1.01 1.96 -11.60
CA VAL A 100 0.80 0.84 -10.66
C VAL A 100 0.83 -0.53 -11.35
N GLN A 101 0.43 -0.61 -12.63
CA GLN A 101 0.61 -1.82 -13.44
C GLN A 101 2.10 -2.15 -13.58
N LEU A 102 2.92 -1.19 -14.01
CA LEU A 102 4.35 -1.38 -14.12
C LEU A 102 4.97 -1.74 -12.76
N ARG A 103 4.61 -0.99 -11.69
CA ARG A 103 5.09 -1.29 -10.33
C ARG A 103 4.79 -2.73 -9.93
N GLY A 104 3.55 -3.20 -10.15
CA GLY A 104 3.16 -4.57 -9.88
C GLY A 104 3.99 -5.59 -10.67
N GLN A 105 4.22 -5.34 -11.95
CA GLN A 105 5.02 -6.21 -12.83
C GLN A 105 6.49 -6.28 -12.40
N VAL A 106 7.13 -5.13 -12.12
CA VAL A 106 8.56 -5.13 -11.77
C VAL A 106 8.80 -5.67 -10.36
N MET A 107 7.88 -5.46 -9.41
CA MET A 107 7.94 -6.05 -8.08
C MET A 107 7.69 -7.57 -8.13
N GLN A 108 6.76 -8.04 -8.97
CA GLN A 108 6.58 -9.47 -9.21
C GLN A 108 7.83 -10.10 -9.80
N ALA A 109 8.40 -9.50 -10.84
CA ALA A 109 9.63 -9.98 -11.49
C ALA A 109 10.83 -10.01 -10.51
N ALA A 110 10.94 -9.05 -9.60
CA ALA A 110 11.95 -9.06 -8.54
C ALA A 110 11.71 -10.22 -7.55
N SER A 111 10.45 -10.48 -7.18
CA SER A 111 10.08 -11.59 -6.30
C SER A 111 10.36 -12.96 -6.91
N ASP A 112 10.19 -13.10 -8.24
CA ASP A 112 10.41 -14.35 -8.97
C ASP A 112 11.92 -14.70 -9.07
N GLN A 113 12.81 -13.71 -8.85
CA GLN A 113 14.27 -13.94 -8.90
C GLN A 113 14.85 -14.54 -7.62
N ALA A 114 14.20 -14.30 -6.47
CA ALA A 114 14.70 -14.78 -5.18
C ALA A 114 13.52 -15.09 -4.24
N ALA A 115 13.53 -16.29 -3.68
CA ALA A 115 12.51 -16.69 -2.71
C ALA A 115 12.56 -15.77 -1.48
N GLY A 116 11.44 -15.12 -1.20
CA GLY A 116 11.28 -14.22 -0.07
C GLY A 116 9.92 -14.36 0.57
N ALA A 117 9.81 -13.87 1.79
CA ALA A 117 8.57 -13.93 2.56
C ALA A 117 8.38 -12.65 3.40
N MET A 118 7.18 -12.54 3.95
CA MET A 118 6.83 -11.50 4.92
C MET A 118 6.12 -12.13 6.12
N VAL A 119 6.44 -11.65 7.33
CA VAL A 119 5.85 -12.12 8.58
C VAL A 119 5.39 -10.93 9.40
N SER A 120 4.11 -10.92 9.79
CA SER A 120 3.58 -9.95 10.75
C SER A 120 3.87 -10.44 12.17
N VAL A 121 4.66 -9.67 12.92
CA VAL A 121 5.01 -9.89 14.32
C VAL A 121 4.07 -9.07 15.18
N LEU A 122 3.29 -9.74 16.04
CA LEU A 122 2.31 -9.10 16.91
C LEU A 122 2.76 -9.10 18.37
N GLY A 123 2.59 -7.97 19.03
CA GLY A 123 2.82 -7.81 20.47
C GLY A 123 4.18 -7.26 20.83
N LEU A 124 5.09 -7.05 19.89
CA LEU A 124 6.40 -6.45 20.12
C LEU A 124 6.48 -5.03 19.58
N ASP A 125 7.29 -4.20 20.25
CA ASP A 125 7.62 -2.85 19.79
C ASP A 125 8.72 -2.89 18.71
N ARG A 126 8.82 -1.82 17.93
CA ARG A 126 9.73 -1.67 16.79
C ARG A 126 11.18 -2.06 17.09
N ASP A 127 11.72 -1.58 18.22
CA ASP A 127 13.13 -1.81 18.55
C ASP A 127 13.40 -3.28 18.86
N VAL A 128 12.47 -3.96 19.56
CA VAL A 128 12.56 -5.40 19.83
C VAL A 128 12.44 -6.21 18.54
N VAL A 129 11.56 -5.80 17.61
CA VAL A 129 11.46 -6.47 16.28
C VAL A 129 12.73 -6.26 15.46
N GLN A 130 13.41 -5.13 15.60
CA GLN A 130 14.72 -4.92 14.97
C GLN A 130 15.77 -5.90 15.51
N GLU A 131 15.80 -6.13 16.83
CA GLU A 131 16.68 -7.13 17.44
C GLU A 131 16.34 -8.55 16.97
N VAL A 132 15.04 -8.86 16.82
CA VAL A 132 14.58 -10.15 16.24
C VAL A 132 15.11 -10.30 14.80
N CYS A 133 15.03 -9.24 13.97
CA CYS A 133 15.56 -9.29 12.61
C CYS A 133 17.08 -9.56 12.61
N ASP A 134 17.82 -8.92 13.50
CA ASP A 134 19.28 -9.08 13.57
C ASP A 134 19.69 -10.48 13.99
N GLN A 135 18.94 -11.12 14.89
CA GLN A 135 19.17 -12.48 15.37
C GLN A 135 18.66 -13.56 14.38
N ALA A 136 17.52 -13.34 13.71
CA ALA A 136 16.90 -14.29 12.80
C ALA A 136 17.54 -14.28 11.39
N ARG A 137 18.37 -13.28 11.10
CA ARG A 137 18.98 -13.14 9.77
C ARG A 137 19.99 -14.25 9.52
N VAL A 138 19.70 -15.08 8.52
CA VAL A 138 20.61 -16.10 8.03
C VAL A 138 21.72 -15.47 7.18
N GLU A 139 22.93 -16.01 7.25
CA GLU A 139 24.06 -15.50 6.47
C GLU A 139 23.74 -15.53 4.97
N GLY A 140 24.00 -14.42 4.30
CA GLY A 140 23.71 -14.22 2.87
C GLY A 140 22.27 -13.83 2.55
N GLU A 141 21.36 -13.78 3.54
CA GLU A 141 19.99 -13.32 3.34
C GLU A 141 19.75 -11.89 3.89
N VAL A 142 18.75 -11.24 3.33
CA VAL A 142 18.20 -9.99 3.85
C VAL A 142 17.07 -10.33 4.83
N LEU A 143 16.96 -9.61 5.95
CA LEU A 143 15.79 -9.56 6.80
C LEU A 143 15.67 -8.16 7.39
N GLN A 144 14.56 -7.48 7.15
CA GLN A 144 14.36 -6.08 7.52
C GLN A 144 12.91 -5.85 7.98
N ILE A 145 12.70 -4.80 8.78
CA ILE A 145 11.36 -4.27 8.98
C ILE A 145 10.86 -3.71 7.66
N ALA A 146 9.68 -4.16 7.23
CA ALA A 146 9.03 -3.76 5.99
C ALA A 146 7.83 -2.83 6.20
N ASN A 147 7.05 -3.04 7.28
CA ASN A 147 5.94 -2.16 7.59
C ASN A 147 5.84 -1.94 9.11
N LEU A 148 5.68 -0.70 9.48
CA LEU A 148 5.26 -0.26 10.81
C LEU A 148 3.77 0.09 10.74
N LEU A 149 2.91 -0.89 11.05
CA LEU A 149 1.46 -0.76 10.80
C LEU A 149 0.72 -0.05 11.93
N CYS A 150 0.96 -0.45 13.15
CA CYS A 150 0.49 0.19 14.39
C CYS A 150 1.26 -0.40 15.57
N LYS A 151 1.13 0.20 16.75
CA LYS A 151 1.78 -0.30 17.97
C LYS A 151 1.54 -1.79 18.16
N GLY A 152 2.61 -2.54 18.30
CA GLY A 152 2.60 -4.00 18.44
C GLY A 152 2.13 -4.74 17.17
N ASN A 153 2.29 -4.16 16.00
CA ASN A 153 2.10 -4.85 14.72
C ASN A 153 3.14 -4.35 13.72
N VAL A 154 4.22 -5.08 13.62
CA VAL A 154 5.35 -4.80 12.74
C VAL A 154 5.50 -5.96 11.76
N VAL A 155 5.65 -5.66 10.48
CA VAL A 155 5.90 -6.67 9.46
C VAL A 155 7.39 -6.67 9.13
N VAL A 156 7.98 -7.85 9.18
CA VAL A 156 9.35 -8.12 8.72
C VAL A 156 9.30 -8.82 7.36
N SER A 157 10.34 -8.61 6.56
CA SER A 157 10.41 -9.09 5.18
C SER A 157 11.85 -9.41 4.81
N GLY A 158 12.04 -10.49 4.06
CA GLY A 158 13.38 -10.92 3.69
C GLY A 158 13.42 -12.29 3.03
N GLY A 159 14.61 -12.92 3.06
CA GLY A 159 14.80 -14.26 2.56
C GLY A 159 13.97 -15.29 3.29
N GLN A 160 13.61 -16.36 2.61
CA GLN A 160 12.67 -17.38 3.10
C GLN A 160 13.13 -17.99 4.44
N LYS A 161 14.41 -18.38 4.54
CA LYS A 161 14.95 -19.03 5.76
C LYS A 161 15.01 -18.07 6.93
N SER A 162 15.38 -16.82 6.69
CA SER A 162 15.37 -15.79 7.73
C SER A 162 13.96 -15.53 8.25
N CYS A 163 12.96 -15.46 7.38
CA CYS A 163 11.56 -15.30 7.77
C CYS A 163 11.02 -16.50 8.54
N GLU A 164 11.43 -17.72 8.20
CA GLU A 164 11.10 -18.95 8.95
C GLU A 164 11.68 -18.93 10.38
N ALA A 165 12.87 -18.35 10.57
CA ALA A 165 13.49 -18.23 11.89
C ALA A 165 12.83 -17.17 12.79
N VAL A 166 12.10 -16.21 12.22
CA VAL A 166 11.48 -15.09 12.96
C VAL A 166 10.53 -15.60 14.06
N GLU A 167 9.70 -16.59 13.78
CA GLU A 167 8.66 -17.04 14.73
C GLU A 167 9.26 -17.51 16.06
N ALA A 168 10.32 -18.32 16.01
CA ALA A 168 10.96 -18.85 17.22
C ALA A 168 11.57 -17.71 18.06
N ILE A 169 12.39 -16.85 17.42
CA ILE A 169 13.09 -15.77 18.08
C ILE A 169 12.11 -14.70 18.61
N ALA A 170 11.11 -14.34 17.83
CA ALA A 170 10.09 -13.38 18.25
C ALA A 170 9.25 -13.94 19.43
N THR A 171 8.97 -15.23 19.44
CA THR A 171 8.26 -15.88 20.56
C THR A 171 9.09 -15.84 21.84
N GLU A 172 10.40 -16.10 21.77
CA GLU A 172 11.32 -15.97 22.91
C GLU A 172 11.40 -14.52 23.41
N ALA A 173 11.31 -13.55 22.49
CA ALA A 173 11.25 -12.13 22.82
C ALA A 173 9.87 -11.66 23.35
N GLY A 174 8.87 -12.54 23.42
CA GLY A 174 7.55 -12.26 23.98
C GLY A 174 6.49 -11.85 22.97
N ALA A 175 6.68 -12.14 21.68
CA ALA A 175 5.63 -11.94 20.67
C ALA A 175 4.36 -12.70 21.00
N MET A 176 3.22 -12.08 20.82
CA MET A 176 1.92 -12.72 20.99
C MET A 176 1.62 -13.73 19.87
N LYS A 177 2.04 -13.39 18.65
CA LYS A 177 1.84 -14.21 17.46
C LYS A 177 2.71 -13.74 16.30
N CYS A 178 3.19 -14.68 15.50
CA CYS A 178 3.76 -14.42 14.17
C CYS A 178 2.80 -14.95 13.10
N ILE A 179 2.53 -14.15 12.06
CA ILE A 179 1.60 -14.51 10.99
C ILE A 179 2.33 -14.36 9.65
N PRO A 180 2.64 -15.49 8.98
CA PRO A 180 3.12 -15.44 7.61
C PRO A 180 2.08 -14.77 6.69
N LEU A 181 2.51 -13.86 5.84
CA LEU A 181 1.65 -13.17 4.90
C LEU A 181 1.64 -13.90 3.55
N SER A 182 0.45 -14.02 2.95
CA SER A 182 0.28 -14.62 1.62
C SER A 182 0.65 -13.60 0.52
N VAL A 183 1.94 -13.34 0.37
CA VAL A 183 2.48 -12.39 -0.63
C VAL A 183 3.56 -13.06 -1.46
N ALA A 184 3.78 -12.51 -2.68
CA ALA A 184 4.68 -13.10 -3.66
C ALA A 184 6.17 -12.96 -3.34
N GLY A 185 6.57 -12.08 -2.40
CA GLY A 185 8.00 -11.85 -2.16
C GLY A 185 8.32 -10.91 -1.00
N ALA A 186 9.59 -10.59 -0.86
CA ALA A 186 10.14 -9.77 0.21
C ALA A 186 10.00 -8.26 -0.09
N PHE A 187 8.78 -7.75 -0.11
CA PHE A 187 8.50 -6.33 -0.41
C PHE A 187 9.09 -5.41 0.66
N HIS A 188 9.37 -4.17 0.23
CA HIS A 188 9.91 -3.11 1.09
C HIS A 188 11.27 -3.44 1.71
N THR A 189 12.08 -4.21 0.99
CA THR A 189 13.47 -4.55 1.34
C THR A 189 14.41 -4.34 0.15
N LYS A 190 15.71 -4.47 0.40
CA LYS A 190 16.73 -4.44 -0.66
C LYS A 190 16.53 -5.51 -1.74
N MET A 191 15.76 -6.57 -1.47
CA MET A 191 15.43 -7.59 -2.49
C MET A 191 14.57 -7.03 -3.63
N MET A 192 13.98 -5.84 -3.46
CA MET A 192 13.23 -5.12 -4.50
C MET A 192 14.11 -4.19 -5.35
N GLU A 193 15.43 -4.11 -5.14
CA GLU A 193 16.34 -3.28 -5.95
C GLU A 193 16.22 -3.53 -7.47
N PRO A 194 16.00 -4.77 -7.97
CA PRO A 194 15.79 -4.99 -9.40
C PRO A 194 14.58 -4.26 -10.01
N ALA A 195 13.62 -3.84 -9.18
CA ALA A 195 12.45 -3.07 -9.62
C ALA A 195 12.75 -1.57 -9.77
N VAL A 196 13.78 -1.05 -9.11
CA VAL A 196 14.05 0.39 -8.94
C VAL A 196 14.27 1.10 -10.27
N GLU A 197 15.15 0.59 -11.12
CA GLU A 197 15.53 1.26 -12.39
C GLU A 197 14.32 1.48 -13.30
N LYS A 198 13.53 0.43 -13.51
CA LYS A 198 12.34 0.50 -14.38
C LYS A 198 11.26 1.40 -13.80
N LEU A 199 11.04 1.35 -12.49
CA LEU A 199 10.07 2.21 -11.82
C LEU A 199 10.51 3.68 -11.86
N GLN A 200 11.80 3.95 -11.68
CA GLN A 200 12.37 5.31 -11.77
C GLN A 200 12.20 5.89 -13.18
N ALA A 201 12.46 5.10 -14.22
CA ALA A 201 12.27 5.52 -15.61
C ALA A 201 10.79 5.86 -15.89
N ALA A 202 9.86 5.01 -15.45
CA ALA A 202 8.43 5.25 -15.63
C ALA A 202 7.94 6.49 -14.87
N LEU A 203 8.41 6.69 -13.64
CA LEU A 203 8.09 7.89 -12.85
C LEU A 203 8.63 9.17 -13.49
N ALA A 204 9.78 9.11 -14.17
CA ALA A 204 10.33 10.26 -14.88
C ALA A 204 9.48 10.66 -16.10
N GLU A 205 8.87 9.68 -16.78
CA GLU A 205 8.01 9.88 -17.96
C GLU A 205 6.55 10.18 -17.60
N THR A 206 6.11 9.85 -16.38
CA THR A 206 4.74 10.11 -15.93
C THR A 206 4.50 11.61 -15.78
N ASP A 207 3.38 12.11 -16.35
CA ASP A 207 2.96 13.49 -16.14
C ASP A 207 2.45 13.66 -14.71
N MET A 208 3.24 14.38 -13.92
CA MET A 208 2.93 14.64 -12.51
C MET A 208 2.88 16.15 -12.25
N SER A 209 1.84 16.54 -11.55
CA SER A 209 1.58 17.92 -11.15
C SER A 209 1.73 18.08 -9.62
N LYS A 210 1.82 19.32 -9.18
CA LYS A 210 1.70 19.68 -7.76
C LYS A 210 0.32 19.26 -7.25
N THR A 211 0.27 18.54 -6.13
CA THR A 211 -0.99 18.11 -5.51
C THR A 211 -1.74 19.30 -4.90
N LYS A 212 -3.08 19.23 -4.94
CA LYS A 212 -3.97 20.26 -4.39
C LYS A 212 -4.01 20.23 -2.85
N LEU A 213 -3.71 19.08 -2.27
CA LEU A 213 -3.66 18.86 -0.83
C LEU A 213 -2.40 18.04 -0.46
N PRO A 214 -1.92 18.15 0.79
CA PRO A 214 -0.74 17.40 1.23
C PRO A 214 -1.01 15.89 1.20
N VAL A 215 0.01 15.14 0.76
CA VAL A 215 0.01 13.66 0.80
C VAL A 215 1.15 13.21 1.71
N TYR A 216 0.83 12.33 2.67
CA TYR A 216 1.81 11.76 3.60
C TYR A 216 2.55 10.61 2.92
N SER A 217 3.88 10.69 2.90
CA SER A 217 4.70 9.64 2.30
C SER A 217 4.98 8.50 3.28
N ASN A 218 4.99 7.28 2.76
CA ASN A 218 5.33 6.09 3.52
C ASN A 218 6.81 6.05 3.94
N VAL A 219 7.68 6.80 3.27
CA VAL A 219 9.14 6.73 3.45
C VAL A 219 9.62 7.54 4.65
N ASP A 220 9.00 8.69 4.91
CA ASP A 220 9.43 9.64 5.94
C ASP A 220 8.31 10.15 6.84
N ALA A 221 7.07 9.67 6.64
CA ALA A 221 5.87 10.05 7.40
C ALA A 221 5.59 11.57 7.37
N ARG A 222 6.05 12.27 6.33
CA ARG A 222 5.88 13.72 6.16
C ARG A 222 4.99 14.03 4.98
N THR A 223 4.47 15.25 4.96
CA THR A 223 3.65 15.76 3.86
C THR A 223 4.50 16.25 2.71
N HIS A 224 4.07 15.93 1.49
CA HIS A 224 4.67 16.38 0.24
C HIS A 224 3.58 16.87 -0.72
N GLN A 225 3.94 17.76 -1.65
CA GLN A 225 3.05 18.24 -2.71
C GLN A 225 3.76 18.37 -4.07
N GLU A 226 5.08 18.42 -4.10
CA GLU A 226 5.84 18.67 -5.32
C GLU A 226 6.10 17.36 -6.10
N PRO A 227 5.91 17.36 -7.44
CA PRO A 227 6.04 16.14 -8.25
C PRO A 227 7.42 15.49 -8.17
N ASN A 228 8.50 16.26 -8.06
CA ASN A 228 9.84 15.70 -7.97
C ASN A 228 10.12 15.02 -6.63
N GLU A 229 9.48 15.48 -5.56
CA GLU A 229 9.53 14.79 -4.26
C GLU A 229 8.86 13.42 -4.36
N PHE A 230 7.63 13.37 -4.93
CA PHE A 230 6.91 12.11 -5.13
C PHE A 230 7.71 11.13 -6.00
N ARG A 231 8.30 11.57 -7.11
CA ARG A 231 9.15 10.70 -7.94
C ARG A 231 10.27 10.05 -7.11
N SER A 232 10.98 10.84 -6.32
CA SER A 232 12.06 10.35 -5.47
C SER A 232 11.58 9.42 -4.36
N LEU A 233 10.47 9.76 -3.69
CA LEU A 233 9.91 9.01 -2.57
C LEU A 233 9.31 7.68 -3.04
N LEU A 234 8.57 7.64 -4.14
CA LEU A 234 7.98 6.41 -4.69
C LEU A 234 9.04 5.43 -5.17
N VAL A 235 10.17 5.90 -5.69
CA VAL A 235 11.33 5.04 -6.01
C VAL A 235 11.91 4.43 -4.74
N LYS A 236 12.11 5.23 -3.69
CA LYS A 236 12.63 4.74 -2.40
C LYS A 236 11.68 3.77 -1.71
N GLN A 237 10.37 4.00 -1.82
CA GLN A 237 9.33 3.26 -1.12
C GLN A 237 9.42 1.74 -1.36
N VAL A 238 9.78 1.29 -2.56
CA VAL A 238 9.80 -0.15 -2.87
C VAL A 238 10.87 -0.92 -2.11
N CYS A 239 11.94 -0.24 -1.66
CA CYS A 239 13.05 -0.82 -0.90
C CYS A 239 13.12 -0.35 0.56
N ALA A 240 12.21 0.54 0.98
CA ALA A 240 12.19 1.15 2.31
C ALA A 240 10.97 0.71 3.13
N PRO A 241 11.06 0.72 4.46
CA PRO A 241 9.92 0.47 5.33
C PRO A 241 8.76 1.43 5.07
N VAL A 242 7.55 0.92 5.14
CA VAL A 242 6.32 1.71 5.14
C VAL A 242 6.04 2.19 6.56
N LEU A 243 6.19 3.47 6.79
CA LEU A 243 6.01 4.13 8.10
C LEU A 243 4.54 4.51 8.33
N TRP A 244 3.62 3.53 8.24
CA TRP A 244 2.19 3.79 8.33
C TRP A 244 1.77 4.32 9.70
N GLN A 245 2.25 3.70 10.78
CA GLN A 245 1.97 4.18 12.13
C GLN A 245 2.43 5.63 12.30
N ASP A 246 3.68 5.91 11.93
CA ASP A 246 4.27 7.24 12.07
C ASP A 246 3.48 8.28 11.24
N SER A 247 3.02 7.91 10.03
CA SER A 247 2.18 8.77 9.19
C SER A 247 0.82 9.08 9.84
N MET A 248 0.16 8.08 10.42
CA MET A 248 -1.11 8.29 11.11
C MET A 248 -0.96 9.10 12.40
N GLU A 249 0.09 8.85 13.16
CA GLU A 249 0.41 9.63 14.37
C GLU A 249 0.74 11.09 14.01
N GLN A 250 1.44 11.33 12.89
CA GLN A 250 1.68 12.68 12.40
C GLN A 250 0.38 13.37 11.95
N MET A 251 -0.49 12.67 11.19
CA MET A 251 -1.80 13.23 10.83
C MET A 251 -2.61 13.63 12.06
N LEU A 252 -2.63 12.80 13.09
CA LEU A 252 -3.31 13.15 14.36
C LEU A 252 -2.69 14.39 15.04
N ALA A 253 -1.35 14.51 15.02
CA ALA A 253 -0.64 15.66 15.56
C ALA A 253 -0.90 16.94 14.75
N ASP A 254 -1.11 16.80 13.44
CA ASP A 254 -1.48 17.90 12.53
C ASP A 254 -2.96 18.31 12.63
N GLY A 255 -3.74 17.60 13.49
CA GLY A 255 -5.12 17.94 13.83
C GLY A 255 -6.21 17.24 13.03
N TYR A 256 -5.86 16.20 12.25
CA TYR A 256 -6.88 15.37 11.58
C TYR A 256 -7.61 14.49 12.61
N ASP A 257 -8.93 14.55 12.62
CA ASP A 257 -9.79 13.86 13.59
C ASP A 257 -10.87 12.97 12.94
N GLU A 258 -11.05 13.08 11.63
CA GLU A 258 -11.98 12.30 10.84
C GLU A 258 -11.30 11.73 9.59
N PHE A 259 -11.51 10.43 9.33
CA PHE A 259 -10.83 9.68 8.27
C PHE A 259 -11.83 8.86 7.45
N TYR A 260 -11.55 8.76 6.15
CA TYR A 260 -12.32 7.96 5.19
C TYR A 260 -11.40 6.96 4.49
N GLU A 261 -11.60 5.65 4.76
CA GLU A 261 -10.95 4.57 4.02
C GLU A 261 -11.72 4.30 2.74
N VAL A 262 -11.07 4.48 1.61
CA VAL A 262 -11.66 4.26 0.28
C VAL A 262 -11.09 3.01 -0.36
N GLY A 263 -11.96 2.19 -0.94
CA GLY A 263 -11.58 0.95 -1.60
C GLY A 263 -12.08 -0.30 -0.90
N SER A 264 -11.49 -1.45 -1.24
CA SER A 264 -11.93 -2.74 -0.73
C SER A 264 -11.33 -3.07 0.62
N GLY A 265 -12.15 -3.54 1.55
CA GLY A 265 -11.72 -4.02 2.86
C GLY A 265 -11.78 -2.96 3.96
N ARG A 266 -11.27 -3.35 5.14
CA ARG A 266 -11.33 -2.53 6.37
C ARG A 266 -10.00 -2.55 7.12
N VAL A 267 -8.90 -2.68 6.38
CA VAL A 267 -7.58 -2.86 6.95
C VAL A 267 -7.11 -1.60 7.67
N LEU A 268 -7.21 -0.44 6.99
CA LEU A 268 -6.71 0.82 7.54
C LEU A 268 -7.55 1.27 8.75
N ARG A 269 -8.87 1.06 8.70
CA ARG A 269 -9.75 1.27 9.85
C ARG A 269 -9.35 0.40 11.04
N GLY A 270 -8.99 -0.86 10.78
CA GLY A 270 -8.53 -1.78 11.81
C GLY A 270 -7.21 -1.32 12.46
N LEU A 271 -6.29 -0.81 11.66
CA LEU A 271 -5.01 -0.26 12.11
C LEU A 271 -5.22 1.03 12.90
N MET A 272 -6.05 1.96 12.39
CA MET A 272 -6.33 3.21 13.07
C MET A 272 -6.97 3.01 14.44
N LYS A 273 -7.90 2.05 14.59
CA LYS A 273 -8.47 1.68 15.90
C LYS A 273 -7.42 1.24 16.92
N ARG A 274 -6.27 0.74 16.49
CA ARG A 274 -5.15 0.36 17.37
C ARG A 274 -4.23 1.55 17.66
N ILE A 275 -4.13 2.51 16.75
CA ILE A 275 -3.37 3.75 16.93
C ILE A 275 -4.15 4.72 17.82
N ASN A 276 -5.39 5.05 17.42
CA ASN A 276 -6.27 5.93 18.19
C ASN A 276 -7.75 5.52 18.02
N ARG A 277 -8.38 5.12 19.13
CA ARG A 277 -9.78 4.67 19.16
C ARG A 277 -10.82 5.80 19.15
N LYS A 278 -10.37 7.04 19.33
CA LYS A 278 -11.25 8.19 19.52
C LYS A 278 -11.60 8.91 18.21
N VAL A 279 -10.81 8.68 17.16
CA VAL A 279 -11.06 9.32 15.87
C VAL A 279 -12.26 8.69 15.17
N THR A 280 -12.97 9.51 14.44
CA THR A 280 -14.04 9.06 13.54
C THR A 280 -13.44 8.44 12.29
N PHE A 281 -13.89 7.24 11.92
CA PHE A 281 -13.33 6.52 10.78
C PHE A 281 -14.43 5.83 9.98
N HIS A 282 -14.61 6.24 8.73
CA HIS A 282 -15.61 5.74 7.80
C HIS A 282 -14.97 4.80 6.77
N GLY A 283 -15.75 3.84 6.26
CA GLY A 283 -15.35 3.00 5.12
C GLY A 283 -16.23 3.31 3.92
N VAL A 284 -15.63 3.41 2.75
CA VAL A 284 -16.30 3.68 1.47
C VAL A 284 -15.85 2.66 0.45
N GLY A 285 -16.79 1.90 -0.12
CA GLY A 285 -16.47 0.96 -1.21
C GLY A 285 -16.74 -0.51 -0.91
N GLU A 286 -17.36 -0.82 0.22
CA GLU A 286 -17.93 -2.14 0.53
C GLU A 286 -19.43 -2.10 0.64
#